data_c4d996031ff2c432ec30b1d36bd1b003
#
_entry.id   c4d996031ff2c432ec30b1d36bd1b003
#
_cell.length_a   1.000
_cell.length_b   1.000
_cell.length_c   1.000
_cell.angle_alpha   90.00
_cell.angle_beta   90.00
_cell.angle_gamma   90.00
#
_symmetry.space_group_name_H-M   'P 1'
#
loop_
_entity.id
_entity.type
_entity.pdbx_description
1 polymer ?
#
loop_
_entity_poly.entity_id
_entity_poly.type
_entity_poly.pdbx_seq_one_letter_code
_entity_poly.pdbx_strand_id
1 'polypeptide(L)'
;MTKDLGLTHARWKVIGAIALSRAGLTVPGIARVLGQSRQAVQRITDVMVADGILVYTDNPKHKRSALVTLSEKGQNTYALLREVQDPWAIKNTEDIPIEELETTLRLVRRLIKNFN
;
A
#
# COMPACT_ATOMS: atom_id res chain seq x y z
N MET A 1 10.43 7.80 -15.18
CA MET A 1 9.67 6.57 -15.47
C MET A 1 10.14 5.39 -14.65
N THR A 2 11.44 5.07 -14.67
CA THR A 2 11.98 4.00 -13.84
C THR A 2 11.81 4.25 -12.34
N LYS A 3 11.82 5.52 -11.91
CA LYS A 3 11.60 5.88 -10.52
C LYS A 3 10.17 5.58 -10.08
N ASP A 4 9.22 5.79 -10.97
CA ASP A 4 7.81 5.53 -10.66
C ASP A 4 7.51 4.05 -10.57
N LEU A 5 8.16 3.24 -11.41
CA LEU A 5 8.06 1.79 -11.37
C LEU A 5 8.49 1.23 -10.02
N GLY A 6 9.71 1.61 -9.58
CA GLY A 6 10.24 1.15 -8.32
C GLY A 6 9.40 1.57 -7.14
N LEU A 7 8.91 2.82 -7.17
CA LEU A 7 8.08 3.35 -6.10
C LEU A 7 6.74 2.63 -6.02
N THR A 8 6.11 2.35 -7.16
CA THR A 8 4.82 1.64 -7.20
C THR A 8 4.95 0.23 -6.63
N HIS A 9 5.98 -0.49 -7.03
CA HIS A 9 6.24 -1.83 -6.51
C HIS A 9 6.50 -1.82 -5.01
N ALA A 10 7.29 -0.87 -4.54
CA ALA A 10 7.58 -0.71 -3.13
C ALA A 10 6.32 -0.38 -2.33
N ARG A 11 5.44 0.47 -2.87
CA ARG A 11 4.17 0.80 -2.24
C ARG A 11 3.29 -0.43 -2.04
N TRP A 12 3.21 -1.31 -3.04
CA TRP A 12 2.41 -2.52 -2.95
C TRP A 12 2.94 -3.46 -1.87
N LYS A 13 4.25 -3.57 -1.75
CA LYS A 13 4.88 -4.38 -0.70
C LYS A 13 4.55 -3.83 0.69
N VAL A 14 4.60 -2.51 0.84
CA VAL A 14 4.28 -1.85 2.11
C VAL A 14 2.82 -2.08 2.48
N ILE A 15 1.90 -1.88 1.54
CA ILE A 15 0.47 -2.13 1.75
C ILE A 15 0.25 -3.58 2.19
N GLY A 16 0.86 -4.52 1.49
CA GLY A 16 0.72 -5.94 1.81
C GLY A 16 1.24 -6.29 3.21
N ALA A 17 2.40 -5.75 3.58
CA ALA A 17 2.96 -5.99 4.90
C ALA A 17 2.05 -5.47 6.01
N ILE A 18 1.52 -4.26 5.85
CA ILE A 18 0.64 -3.65 6.83
C ILE A 18 -0.70 -4.40 6.90
N ALA A 19 -1.24 -4.79 5.76
CA ALA A 19 -2.52 -5.50 5.70
C ALA A 19 -2.47 -6.85 6.41
N LEU A 20 -1.33 -7.53 6.39
CA LEU A 20 -1.14 -8.80 7.08
C LEU A 20 -1.01 -8.61 8.59
N SER A 21 -0.72 -7.42 9.05
CA SER A 21 -0.60 -7.09 10.46
C SER A 21 -1.84 -6.32 10.90
N ARG A 22 -2.74 -6.96 11.62
CA ARG A 22 -4.02 -6.35 12.00
C ARG A 22 -3.87 -5.08 12.83
N ALA A 23 -2.82 -5.01 13.64
CA ALA A 23 -2.59 -3.88 14.52
C ALA A 23 -1.76 -2.76 13.89
N GLY A 24 -1.28 -2.97 12.66
CA GLY A 24 -0.34 -2.05 12.02
C GLY A 24 1.10 -2.41 12.33
N LEU A 25 2.03 -1.72 11.70
CA LEU A 25 3.46 -1.93 11.89
C LEU A 25 4.15 -0.59 12.07
N THR A 26 5.25 -0.59 12.82
CA THR A 26 6.14 0.57 12.85
C THR A 26 7.00 0.60 11.59
N VAL A 27 7.60 1.76 11.28
CA VAL A 27 8.54 1.85 10.16
C VAL A 27 9.68 0.83 10.30
N PRO A 28 10.33 0.69 11.47
CA PRO A 28 11.31 -0.38 11.65
C PRO A 28 10.75 -1.78 11.44
N GLY A 29 9.49 -2.02 11.82
CA GLY A 29 8.83 -3.29 11.61
C GLY A 29 8.63 -3.61 10.15
N ILE A 30 8.17 -2.63 9.37
CA ILE A 30 8.00 -2.77 7.93
C ILE A 30 9.37 -3.04 7.28
N ALA A 31 10.39 -2.27 7.68
CA ALA A 31 11.74 -2.42 7.14
C ALA A 31 12.25 -3.84 7.34
N ARG A 32 12.00 -4.41 8.52
CA ARG A 32 12.41 -5.78 8.83
C ARG A 32 11.69 -6.80 7.95
N VAL A 33 10.39 -6.63 7.79
CA VAL A 33 9.57 -7.54 6.96
C VAL A 33 10.02 -7.50 5.51
N LEU A 34 10.30 -6.32 4.98
CA LEU A 34 10.65 -6.15 3.58
C LEU A 34 12.13 -6.28 3.27
N GLY A 35 12.98 -6.39 4.30
CA GLY A 35 14.42 -6.41 4.10
C GLY A 35 14.96 -5.10 3.55
N GLN A 36 14.38 -3.98 3.96
CA GLN A 36 14.74 -2.65 3.50
C GLN A 36 15.32 -1.83 4.65
N SER A 37 15.99 -0.71 4.32
CA SER A 37 16.44 0.21 5.35
C SER A 37 15.27 1.01 5.93
N ARG A 38 15.41 1.44 7.19
CA ARG A 38 14.41 2.30 7.83
C ARG A 38 14.22 3.60 7.07
N GLN A 39 15.30 4.17 6.56
CA GLN A 39 15.24 5.42 5.81
C GLN A 39 14.43 5.27 4.52
N ALA A 40 14.64 4.17 3.80
CA ALA A 40 13.90 3.89 2.58
C ALA A 40 12.41 3.71 2.87
N VAL A 41 12.09 2.94 3.92
CA VAL A 41 10.70 2.72 4.32
C VAL A 41 10.05 4.01 4.80
N GLN A 42 10.76 4.81 5.59
CA GLN A 42 10.24 6.10 6.08
C GLN A 42 9.85 7.00 4.90
N ARG A 43 10.70 7.06 3.88
CA ARG A 43 10.42 7.87 2.70
C ARG A 43 9.16 7.39 1.99
N ILE A 44 9.03 6.07 1.82
CA ILE A 44 7.86 5.50 1.14
C ILE A 44 6.60 5.75 1.95
N THR A 45 6.63 5.50 3.25
CA THR A 45 5.45 5.69 4.10
C THR A 45 5.04 7.15 4.16
N ASP A 46 5.99 8.09 4.22
CA ASP A 46 5.66 9.52 4.22
C ASP A 46 4.93 9.92 2.95
N VAL A 47 5.38 9.43 1.80
CA VAL A 47 4.71 9.69 0.52
C VAL A 47 3.31 9.09 0.54
N MET A 48 3.15 7.88 1.03
CA MET A 48 1.86 7.20 1.06
C MET A 48 0.89 7.83 2.05
N VAL A 49 1.39 8.38 3.15
CA VAL A 49 0.56 9.16 4.08
C VAL A 49 0.09 10.43 3.40
N ALA A 50 0.97 11.11 2.70
CA ALA A 50 0.60 12.32 1.95
C ALA A 50 -0.45 12.02 0.88
N ASP A 51 -0.41 10.82 0.28
CA ASP A 51 -1.39 10.38 -0.72
C ASP A 51 -2.68 9.86 -0.09
N GLY A 52 -2.75 9.80 1.24
CA GLY A 52 -3.96 9.38 1.93
C GLY A 52 -4.16 7.86 2.02
N ILE A 53 -3.15 7.08 1.69
CA ILE A 53 -3.24 5.60 1.70
C ILE A 53 -2.88 5.04 3.07
N LEU A 54 -1.94 5.66 3.75
CA LEU A 54 -1.51 5.26 5.08
C LEU A 54 -1.81 6.35 6.10
N VAL A 55 -1.87 5.95 7.36
CA VAL A 55 -2.06 6.85 8.49
C VAL A 55 -1.06 6.48 9.57
N TYR A 56 -0.43 7.49 10.20
CA TYR A 56 0.34 7.27 11.41
C TYR A 56 -0.60 7.35 12.60
N THR A 57 -0.55 6.34 13.45
CA THR A 57 -1.38 6.29 14.66
C THR A 57 -0.49 6.09 15.88
N ASP A 58 -1.02 6.46 17.04
CA ASP A 58 -0.29 6.30 18.28
C ASP A 58 -0.02 4.83 18.59
N ASN A 59 1.18 4.57 19.05
CA ASN A 59 1.57 3.23 19.44
C ASN A 59 1.55 3.13 20.97
N PRO A 60 0.59 2.42 21.55
CA PRO A 60 0.49 2.34 23.01
C PRO A 60 1.71 1.66 23.67
N LYS A 61 2.45 0.87 22.90
CA LYS A 61 3.63 0.17 23.42
C LYS A 61 4.90 1.00 23.35
N HIS A 62 4.99 1.93 22.39
CA HIS A 62 6.18 2.77 22.18
C HIS A 62 5.77 4.15 21.70
N LYS A 63 5.91 5.15 22.56
CA LYS A 63 5.52 6.51 22.21
C LYS A 63 6.39 7.13 21.11
N ARG A 64 7.61 6.61 20.91
CA ARG A 64 8.55 7.16 19.92
C ARG A 64 8.39 6.62 18.52
N SER A 65 7.67 5.52 18.38
CA SER A 65 7.48 4.86 17.07
C SER A 65 6.00 4.74 16.78
N ALA A 66 5.49 5.59 15.93
CA ALA A 66 4.09 5.52 15.51
C ALA A 66 3.84 4.21 14.78
N LEU A 67 2.61 3.73 14.89
CA LEU A 67 2.14 2.64 14.05
C LEU A 67 1.72 3.19 12.70
N VAL A 68 1.99 2.44 11.66
CA VAL A 68 1.52 2.74 10.31
C VAL A 68 0.38 1.79 10.01
N THR A 69 -0.78 2.35 9.68
CA THR A 69 -1.97 1.57 9.35
C THR A 69 -2.54 2.02 8.02
N LEU A 70 -3.40 1.19 7.43
CA LEU A 70 -4.09 1.57 6.20
C LEU A 70 -5.22 2.53 6.54
N SER A 71 -5.33 3.62 5.77
CA SER A 71 -6.51 4.47 5.81
C SER A 71 -7.69 3.73 5.17
N GLU A 72 -8.86 4.34 5.18
CA GLU A 72 -10.01 3.78 4.46
C GLU A 72 -9.68 3.61 2.97
N LYS A 73 -9.05 4.63 2.37
CA LYS A 73 -8.60 4.56 0.98
C LYS A 73 -7.58 3.44 0.79
N GLY A 74 -6.65 3.27 1.74
CA GLY A 74 -5.67 2.21 1.70
C GLY A 74 -6.29 0.83 1.79
N GLN A 75 -7.30 0.66 2.63
CA GLN A 75 -8.03 -0.60 2.74
C GLN A 75 -8.75 -0.94 1.44
N ASN A 76 -9.36 0.05 0.81
CA ASN A 76 -10.02 -0.13 -0.48
C ASN A 76 -9.02 -0.50 -1.57
N THR A 77 -7.85 0.14 -1.57
CA THR A 77 -6.78 -0.16 -2.50
C THR A 77 -6.30 -1.61 -2.33
N TYR A 78 -6.10 -2.03 -1.09
CA TYR A 78 -5.67 -3.40 -0.82
C TYR A 78 -6.73 -4.41 -1.27
N ALA A 79 -8.00 -4.13 -1.01
CA ALA A 79 -9.08 -5.02 -1.44
C ALA A 79 -9.11 -5.17 -2.96
N LEU A 80 -8.88 -4.08 -3.69
CA LEU A 80 -8.80 -4.13 -5.15
C LEU A 80 -7.61 -4.94 -5.62
N LEU A 81 -6.45 -4.76 -4.99
CA LEU A 81 -5.24 -5.51 -5.33
C LEU A 81 -5.42 -7.01 -5.08
N ARG A 82 -6.17 -7.37 -4.04
CA ARG A 82 -6.45 -8.79 -3.75
C ARG A 82 -7.28 -9.45 -4.85
N GLU A 83 -8.13 -8.70 -5.51
CA GLU A 83 -8.92 -9.24 -6.62
C GLU A 83 -8.07 -9.48 -7.86
N VAL A 84 -6.92 -8.80 -7.95
CA VAL A 84 -5.97 -8.95 -9.07
C VAL A 84 -4.78 -9.77 -8.57
N GLN A 85 -5.04 -10.99 -8.12
CA GLN A 85 -3.99 -11.86 -7.57
C GLN A 85 -3.23 -12.66 -8.63
N ASP A 86 -3.57 -12.49 -9.89
CA ASP A 86 -2.87 -13.16 -10.97
C ASP A 86 -1.42 -12.62 -11.03
N PRO A 87 -0.41 -13.49 -10.91
CA PRO A 87 0.98 -13.06 -11.02
C PRO A 87 1.30 -12.32 -12.31
N TRP A 88 0.65 -12.70 -13.41
CA TRP A 88 0.80 -11.99 -14.68
C TRP A 88 0.31 -10.55 -14.58
N ALA A 89 -0.87 -10.35 -14.00
CA ALA A 89 -1.46 -9.03 -13.84
C ALA A 89 -0.58 -8.15 -12.93
N ILE A 90 -0.10 -8.72 -11.82
CA ILE A 90 0.77 -7.99 -10.88
C ILE A 90 2.03 -7.53 -11.60
N LYS A 91 2.66 -8.42 -12.36
CA LYS A 91 3.88 -8.09 -13.09
C LYS A 91 3.64 -6.99 -14.11
N ASN A 92 2.52 -7.04 -14.80
CA ASN A 92 2.22 -6.09 -15.87
C ASN A 92 1.66 -4.75 -15.36
N THR A 93 1.40 -4.62 -14.06
CA THR A 93 0.94 -3.37 -13.45
C THR A 93 2.02 -2.68 -12.63
N GLU A 94 3.24 -3.22 -12.60
CA GLU A 94 4.33 -2.64 -11.82
C GLU A 94 4.71 -1.22 -12.25
N ASP A 95 4.49 -0.89 -13.50
CA ASP A 95 4.80 0.43 -14.07
C ASP A 95 3.61 1.39 -14.01
N ILE A 96 2.48 0.97 -13.46
CA ILE A 96 1.29 1.80 -13.40
C ILE A 96 1.23 2.50 -12.04
N PRO A 97 1.08 3.84 -12.01
CA PRO A 97 0.89 4.54 -10.75
C PRO A 97 -0.30 3.96 -9.99
N ILE A 98 -0.15 3.83 -8.68
CA ILE A 98 -1.18 3.18 -7.86
C ILE A 98 -2.52 3.90 -7.94
N GLU A 99 -2.50 5.22 -8.10
CA GLU A 99 -3.72 6.01 -8.24
C GLU A 99 -4.50 5.66 -9.50
N GLU A 100 -3.78 5.48 -10.61
CA GLU A 100 -4.41 5.10 -11.88
C GLU A 100 -4.97 3.69 -11.81
N LEU A 101 -4.22 2.77 -11.22
CA LEU A 101 -4.67 1.40 -11.06
C LEU A 101 -5.91 1.33 -10.18
N GLU A 102 -5.89 2.04 -9.05
CA GLU A 102 -7.02 2.10 -8.14
C GLU A 102 -8.27 2.64 -8.82
N THR A 103 -8.12 3.74 -9.57
CA THR A 103 -9.24 4.35 -10.31
C THR A 103 -9.80 3.38 -11.34
N THR A 104 -8.94 2.73 -12.10
CA THR A 104 -9.36 1.79 -13.15
C THR A 104 -10.09 0.59 -12.56
N LEU A 105 -9.54 -0.02 -11.51
CA LEU A 105 -10.15 -1.18 -10.87
C LEU A 105 -11.50 -0.81 -10.25
N ARG A 106 -11.58 0.36 -9.64
CA ARG A 106 -12.82 0.85 -9.05
C ARG A 106 -13.89 1.03 -10.12
N LEU A 107 -13.50 1.58 -11.27
CA LEU A 107 -14.41 1.76 -12.39
C LEU A 107 -14.91 0.42 -12.93
N VAL A 108 -14.02 -0.53 -13.11
CA VAL A 108 -14.38 -1.87 -13.60
C VAL A 108 -15.36 -2.54 -12.64
N ARG A 109 -15.11 -2.48 -11.33
CA ARG A 109 -16.01 -3.05 -10.33
C ARG A 109 -17.39 -2.42 -10.37
N ARG A 110 -17.43 -1.11 -10.55
CA ARG A 110 -18.66 -0.36 -10.65
C ARG A 110 -19.46 -0.79 -11.88
N LEU A 111 -18.80 -0.99 -13.01
CA LEU A 111 -19.44 -1.49 -14.23
C LEU A 111 -20.00 -2.90 -14.02
N ILE A 112 -19.20 -3.78 -13.41
CA ILE A 112 -19.64 -5.14 -13.13
C ILE A 112 -20.90 -5.13 -12.24
N LYS A 113 -20.88 -4.31 -11.20
CA LYS A 113 -22.00 -4.18 -10.28
C LYS A 113 -23.27 -3.70 -11.00
N ASN A 114 -23.12 -2.78 -11.94
CA ASN A 114 -24.26 -2.23 -12.69
C ASN A 114 -24.87 -3.23 -13.64
N PHE A 115 -24.12 -4.24 -14.04
CA PHE A 115 -24.64 -5.31 -14.91
C PHE A 115 -25.33 -6.44 -14.13
N ASN A 116 -25.11 -6.49 -12.85
CA ASN A 116 -25.73 -7.48 -11.98
C ASN A 116 -26.94 -6.88 -11.27
#